data_8681c608a3def4d0fd130fa2bfdc93cb
#
_entry.id   8681c608a3def4d0fd130fa2bfdc93cb
#
_cell.length_a   1.000
_cell.length_b   1.000
_cell.length_c   1.000
_cell.angle_alpha   90.00
_cell.angle_beta   90.00
_cell.angle_gamma   90.00
#
_symmetry.space_group_name_H-M   'P 1'
#
loop_
_entity.id
_entity.type
_entity.pdbx_description
1 polymer ?
#
loop_
_entity_poly.entity_id
_entity_poly.type
_entity_poly.pdbx_seq_one_letter_code
_entity_poly.pdbx_strand_id
1 'polypeptide(L)'
;MKDYIKLNEDRWNHVNNDYTEPLTHEEVEEVRKNPISVALTVGKKVPIEWFEKANGKKILGLACGGGQQGSAFAIKGYDVTIMDFSASQLQRDEMVAEREGLKINTIQADMTKPFPFEDETFDIIFNPVSNVYIEDLENMYREAARVLKRVEC
;
A
#
# COMPACT_ATOMS: atom_id res chain seq x y z
N MET A 1 -21.88 5.63 -7.61
CA MET A 1 -20.60 4.97 -7.94
C MET A 1 -20.54 4.80 -9.46
N LYS A 2 -19.40 5.14 -10.07
CA LYS A 2 -19.22 4.90 -11.51
C LYS A 2 -19.13 3.40 -11.77
N ASP A 3 -19.71 2.92 -12.85
CA ASP A 3 -19.81 1.47 -13.13
C ASP A 3 -18.44 0.77 -13.16
N TYR A 4 -17.41 1.44 -13.71
CA TYR A 4 -16.08 0.87 -13.79
C TYR A 4 -15.41 0.69 -12.40
N ILE A 5 -15.73 1.54 -11.43
CA ILE A 5 -15.21 1.40 -10.05
C ILE A 5 -15.75 0.13 -9.42
N LYS A 6 -17.03 -0.13 -9.58
CA LYS A 6 -17.66 -1.36 -9.10
C LYS A 6 -17.10 -2.61 -9.79
N LEU A 7 -16.89 -2.54 -11.10
CA LEU A 7 -16.27 -3.64 -11.86
C LEU A 7 -14.84 -3.92 -11.37
N ASN A 8 -14.07 -2.88 -11.07
CA ASN A 8 -12.74 -3.03 -10.51
C ASN A 8 -12.76 -3.65 -9.10
N GLU A 9 -13.70 -3.21 -8.24
CA GLU A 9 -13.89 -3.80 -6.91
C GLU A 9 -14.20 -5.30 -7.01
N ASP A 10 -15.20 -5.67 -7.83
CA ASP A 10 -15.59 -7.05 -8.04
C ASP A 10 -14.41 -7.89 -8.57
N ARG A 11 -13.64 -7.35 -9.51
CA ARG A 11 -12.45 -8.03 -10.04
C ARG A 11 -11.41 -8.25 -8.96
N TRP A 12 -11.04 -7.22 -8.19
CA TRP A 12 -9.99 -7.33 -7.17
C TRP A 12 -10.42 -8.17 -5.97
N ASN A 13 -11.70 -8.24 -5.67
CA ASN A 13 -12.23 -9.14 -4.66
C ASN A 13 -12.09 -10.63 -5.04
N HIS A 14 -12.00 -10.95 -6.34
CA HIS A 14 -11.94 -12.32 -6.84
C HIS A 14 -10.62 -12.67 -7.53
N VAL A 15 -9.71 -11.72 -7.71
CA VAL A 15 -8.43 -11.98 -8.35
C VAL A 15 -7.54 -12.84 -7.45
N ASN A 16 -6.94 -13.85 -8.07
CA ASN A 16 -5.91 -14.66 -7.45
C ASN A 16 -4.76 -14.83 -8.46
N ASN A 17 -3.65 -14.18 -8.21
CA ASN A 17 -2.46 -14.23 -9.05
C ASN A 17 -1.21 -13.94 -8.19
N ASP A 18 -0.04 -14.17 -8.73
CA ASP A 18 1.25 -14.04 -8.03
C ASP A 18 1.50 -12.66 -7.42
N TYR A 19 0.83 -11.61 -7.94
CA TYR A 19 0.97 -10.23 -7.42
C TYR A 19 0.09 -9.92 -6.23
N THR A 20 -0.85 -10.80 -5.94
CA THR A 20 -1.84 -10.64 -4.85
C THR A 20 -1.82 -11.80 -3.88
N GLU A 21 -0.88 -12.73 -4.00
CA GLU A 21 -0.70 -13.78 -3.02
C GLU A 21 -0.03 -13.21 -1.76
N PRO A 22 -0.60 -13.47 -0.58
CA PRO A 22 0.02 -13.06 0.68
C PRO A 22 1.38 -13.70 0.87
N LEU A 23 2.32 -12.98 1.47
CA LEU A 23 3.62 -13.55 1.82
C LEU A 23 3.46 -14.82 2.68
N THR A 24 4.18 -15.86 2.32
CA THR A 24 4.34 -17.05 3.16
C THR A 24 5.22 -16.75 4.38
N HIS A 25 5.24 -17.64 5.36
CA HIS A 25 6.15 -17.50 6.50
C HIS A 25 7.62 -17.48 6.09
N GLU A 26 8.02 -18.33 5.15
CA GLU A 26 9.37 -18.39 4.61
C GLU A 26 9.78 -17.07 3.93
N GLU A 27 8.90 -16.49 3.14
CA GLU A 27 9.13 -15.19 2.49
C GLU A 27 9.24 -14.06 3.51
N VAL A 28 8.43 -14.08 4.57
CA VAL A 28 8.55 -13.12 5.69
C VAL A 28 9.91 -13.22 6.35
N GLU A 29 10.41 -14.43 6.61
CA GLU A 29 11.75 -14.63 7.15
C GLU A 29 12.87 -14.13 6.21
N GLU A 30 12.70 -14.30 4.90
CA GLU A 30 13.64 -13.73 3.92
C GLU A 30 13.60 -12.19 3.94
N VAL A 31 12.41 -11.58 4.06
CA VAL A 31 12.30 -10.12 4.21
C VAL A 31 12.97 -9.63 5.49
N ARG A 32 12.86 -10.39 6.60
CA ARG A 32 13.52 -10.05 7.87
C ARG A 32 15.05 -9.99 7.74
N LYS A 33 15.65 -10.92 7.01
CA LYS A 33 17.10 -11.09 6.87
C LYS A 33 17.74 -10.13 5.87
N ASN A 34 17.01 -9.69 4.87
CA ASN A 34 17.52 -8.91 3.75
C ASN A 34 17.14 -7.42 3.86
N PRO A 35 17.83 -6.49 3.20
CA PRO A 35 17.38 -5.11 3.07
C PRO A 35 15.98 -5.01 2.47
N ILE A 36 15.30 -3.89 2.74
CA ILE A 36 13.97 -3.66 2.16
C ILE A 36 14.00 -3.77 0.64
N SER A 37 13.08 -4.54 0.09
CA SER A 37 12.97 -4.76 -1.35
C SER A 37 11.51 -4.91 -1.71
N VAL A 38 10.92 -3.90 -2.31
CA VAL A 38 9.53 -3.91 -2.76
C VAL A 38 9.46 -3.60 -4.24
N ALA A 39 8.57 -4.30 -4.93
CA ALA A 39 8.35 -4.09 -6.35
C ALA A 39 7.46 -2.86 -6.57
N LEU A 40 7.88 -1.97 -7.47
CA LEU A 40 7.07 -0.87 -7.97
C LEU A 40 6.20 -1.32 -9.15
N THR A 41 6.80 -2.09 -10.03
CA THR A 41 6.14 -2.75 -11.17
C THR A 41 6.74 -4.12 -11.37
N VAL A 42 6.17 -4.90 -12.29
CA VAL A 42 6.76 -6.18 -12.71
C VAL A 42 8.22 -5.99 -13.14
N GLY A 43 9.13 -6.67 -12.46
CA GLY A 43 10.56 -6.63 -12.74
C GLY A 43 11.31 -5.35 -12.34
N LYS A 44 10.63 -4.38 -11.68
CA LYS A 44 11.29 -3.18 -11.16
C LYS A 44 11.06 -3.01 -9.68
N LYS A 45 12.15 -2.92 -8.92
CA LYS A 45 12.14 -2.63 -7.50
C LYS A 45 12.32 -1.13 -7.25
N VAL A 46 11.78 -0.66 -6.12
CA VAL A 46 12.05 0.70 -5.64
C VAL A 46 13.51 0.79 -5.22
N PRO A 47 14.26 1.81 -5.66
CA PRO A 47 15.61 2.06 -5.16
C PRO A 47 15.60 2.27 -3.64
N ILE A 48 16.50 1.60 -2.93
CA ILE A 48 16.54 1.65 -1.46
C ILE A 48 16.77 3.07 -0.92
N GLU A 49 17.55 3.86 -1.64
CA GLU A 49 17.86 5.25 -1.29
C GLU A 49 16.64 6.17 -1.28
N TRP A 50 15.53 5.79 -1.90
CA TRP A 50 14.27 6.55 -1.81
C TRP A 50 13.67 6.46 -0.42
N PHE A 51 13.79 5.30 0.21
CA PHE A 51 13.34 5.10 1.59
C PHE A 51 14.28 5.79 2.59
N GLU A 52 15.58 5.78 2.33
CA GLU A 52 16.59 6.42 3.18
C GLU A 52 16.46 7.94 3.21
N LYS A 53 15.95 8.55 2.13
CA LYS A 53 15.71 9.99 2.03
C LYS A 53 14.44 10.47 2.75
N ALA A 54 13.56 9.57 3.14
CA ALA A 54 12.33 9.94 3.83
C ALA A 54 12.63 10.38 5.28
N ASN A 55 11.96 11.46 5.71
CA ASN A 55 12.15 12.04 7.04
C ASN A 55 11.39 11.31 8.16
N GLY A 56 10.86 10.14 7.89
CA GLY A 56 10.11 9.34 8.86
C GLY A 56 9.66 8.02 8.28
N LYS A 57 8.94 7.25 9.09
CA LYS A 57 8.54 5.87 8.76
C LYS A 57 7.04 5.63 8.75
N LYS A 58 6.22 6.68 8.77
CA LYS A 58 4.77 6.54 8.65
C LYS A 58 4.39 6.49 7.18
N ILE A 59 3.95 5.32 6.72
CA ILE A 59 3.72 5.04 5.30
C ILE A 59 2.26 4.71 5.01
N LEU A 60 1.74 5.31 3.95
CA LEU A 60 0.46 4.93 3.33
C LEU A 60 0.73 4.08 2.09
N GLY A 61 0.28 2.84 2.12
CA GLY A 61 0.15 2.02 0.92
C GLY A 61 -1.19 2.31 0.26
N LEU A 62 -1.16 3.00 -0.87
CA LEU A 62 -2.35 3.42 -1.59
C LEU A 62 -2.68 2.42 -2.69
N ALA A 63 -3.83 1.75 -2.57
CA ALA A 63 -4.30 0.72 -3.49
C ALA A 63 -3.24 -0.37 -3.74
N CYS A 64 -2.64 -0.86 -2.66
CA CYS A 64 -1.63 -1.92 -2.69
C CYS A 64 -1.91 -3.04 -1.67
N GLY A 65 -3.17 -3.34 -1.40
CA GLY A 65 -3.56 -4.51 -0.64
C GLY A 65 -3.10 -5.82 -1.29
N GLY A 66 -3.12 -6.91 -0.56
CA GLY A 66 -2.74 -8.22 -1.04
C GLY A 66 -1.77 -9.00 -0.15
N GLY A 67 -1.31 -8.40 0.94
CA GLY A 67 -0.46 -9.06 1.93
C GLY A 67 1.02 -9.18 1.54
N GLN A 68 1.51 -8.29 0.68
CA GLN A 68 2.92 -8.28 0.22
C GLN A 68 3.65 -7.02 0.66
N GLN A 69 3.41 -5.88 0.01
CA GLN A 69 4.16 -4.64 0.25
C GLN A 69 3.95 -4.10 1.67
N GLY A 70 2.72 -4.07 2.15
CA GLY A 70 2.40 -3.64 3.51
C GLY A 70 3.13 -4.47 4.56
N SER A 71 3.15 -5.77 4.38
CA SER A 71 3.88 -6.70 5.26
C SER A 71 5.39 -6.45 5.23
N ALA A 72 5.97 -6.24 4.04
CA ALA A 72 7.39 -5.92 3.90
C ALA A 72 7.77 -4.63 4.63
N PHE A 73 6.95 -3.58 4.51
CA PHE A 73 7.16 -2.33 5.24
C PHE A 73 7.05 -2.53 6.77
N ALA A 74 6.03 -3.24 7.24
CA ALA A 74 5.84 -3.50 8.66
C ALA A 74 7.01 -4.28 9.27
N ILE A 75 7.53 -5.31 8.56
CA ILE A 75 8.71 -6.07 8.97
C ILE A 75 9.93 -5.15 9.13
N LYS A 76 10.05 -4.13 8.30
CA LYS A 76 11.15 -3.16 8.33
C LYS A 76 10.95 -1.99 9.30
N GLY A 77 9.92 -2.06 10.14
CA GLY A 77 9.68 -1.10 11.21
C GLY A 77 8.94 0.16 10.78
N TYR A 78 8.26 0.14 9.64
CA TYR A 78 7.39 1.23 9.24
C TYR A 78 6.05 1.17 9.99
N ASP A 79 5.48 2.33 10.28
CA ASP A 79 4.09 2.47 10.74
C ASP A 79 3.19 2.48 9.51
N VAL A 80 2.57 1.31 9.24
CA VAL A 80 1.91 1.02 7.95
C VAL A 80 0.41 1.20 8.05
N THR A 81 -0.14 1.97 7.12
CA THR A 81 -1.56 1.98 6.80
C THR A 81 -1.74 1.58 5.34
N ILE A 82 -2.60 0.60 5.06
CA ILE A 82 -2.99 0.21 3.71
C ILE A 82 -4.42 0.69 3.47
N MET A 83 -4.60 1.51 2.43
CA MET A 83 -5.90 1.94 1.94
C MET A 83 -6.16 1.27 0.60
N ASP A 84 -7.18 0.44 0.53
CA ASP A 84 -7.59 -0.25 -0.68
C ASP A 84 -9.11 -0.28 -0.80
N PHE A 85 -9.61 -0.35 -2.01
CA PHE A 85 -11.04 -0.46 -2.26
C PHE A 85 -11.57 -1.89 -2.09
N SER A 86 -10.71 -2.88 -2.31
CA SER A 86 -11.03 -4.30 -2.17
C SER A 86 -10.87 -4.79 -0.72
N ALA A 87 -11.98 -5.13 -0.09
CA ALA A 87 -11.97 -5.76 1.24
C ALA A 87 -11.18 -7.07 1.25
N SER A 88 -11.28 -7.88 0.19
CA SER A 88 -10.55 -9.13 0.04
C SER A 88 -9.03 -8.93 0.01
N GLN A 89 -8.55 -7.88 -0.63
CA GLN A 89 -7.13 -7.54 -0.66
C GLN A 89 -6.64 -7.11 0.74
N LEU A 90 -7.40 -6.29 1.46
CA LEU A 90 -7.08 -5.88 2.82
C LEU A 90 -7.06 -7.05 3.79
N GLN A 91 -7.97 -8.01 3.66
CA GLN A 91 -7.98 -9.22 4.48
C GLN A 91 -6.69 -10.04 4.35
N ARG A 92 -6.02 -9.99 3.19
CA ARG A 92 -4.73 -10.65 2.99
C ARG A 92 -3.62 -9.98 3.82
N ASP A 93 -3.62 -8.65 3.89
CA ASP A 93 -2.69 -7.91 4.75
C ASP A 93 -2.94 -8.22 6.24
N GLU A 94 -4.21 -8.23 6.65
CA GLU A 94 -4.61 -8.57 8.02
C GLU A 94 -4.21 -9.99 8.40
N MET A 95 -4.40 -10.96 7.50
CA MET A 95 -4.02 -12.35 7.71
C MET A 95 -2.52 -12.53 7.91
N VAL A 96 -1.69 -11.87 7.09
CA VAL A 96 -0.23 -11.92 7.27
C VAL A 96 0.17 -11.22 8.56
N ALA A 97 -0.43 -10.06 8.87
CA ALA A 97 -0.16 -9.32 10.09
C ALA A 97 -0.46 -10.15 11.34
N GLU A 98 -1.61 -10.81 11.39
CA GLU A 98 -2.00 -11.68 12.51
C GLU A 98 -1.06 -12.87 12.65
N ARG A 99 -0.79 -13.58 11.55
CA ARG A 99 0.09 -14.75 11.54
C ARG A 99 1.51 -14.44 12.00
N GLU A 100 2.05 -13.29 11.57
CA GLU A 100 3.46 -12.93 11.77
C GLU A 100 3.69 -11.96 12.94
N GLY A 101 2.62 -11.57 13.66
CA GLY A 101 2.71 -10.63 14.76
C GLY A 101 3.09 -9.20 14.33
N LEU A 102 2.66 -8.78 13.13
CA LEU A 102 2.91 -7.46 12.59
C LEU A 102 1.74 -6.52 12.91
N LYS A 103 2.02 -5.22 12.91
CA LYS A 103 1.00 -4.19 13.03
C LYS A 103 0.82 -3.50 11.67
N ILE A 104 -0.35 -3.71 11.07
CA ILE A 104 -0.77 -3.05 9.83
C ILE A 104 -2.17 -2.49 10.05
N ASN A 105 -2.36 -1.20 9.80
CA ASN A 105 -3.68 -0.60 9.78
C ASN A 105 -4.27 -0.75 8.37
N THR A 106 -5.51 -1.19 8.28
CA THR A 106 -6.21 -1.33 7.01
C THR A 106 -7.44 -0.42 6.96
N ILE A 107 -7.67 0.23 5.83
CA ILE A 107 -8.82 1.09 5.60
C ILE A 107 -9.40 0.79 4.23
N GLN A 108 -10.67 0.35 4.20
CA GLN A 108 -11.39 0.22 2.95
C GLN A 108 -11.91 1.58 2.51
N ALA A 109 -11.36 2.12 1.41
CA ALA A 109 -11.77 3.40 0.86
C ALA A 109 -11.47 3.50 -0.64
N ASP A 110 -12.23 4.36 -1.30
CA ASP A 110 -12.11 4.66 -2.72
C ASP A 110 -11.11 5.82 -2.92
N MET A 111 -10.00 5.58 -3.60
CA MET A 111 -8.97 6.61 -3.85
C MET A 111 -9.43 7.72 -4.81
N THR A 112 -10.61 7.61 -5.42
CA THR A 112 -11.24 8.69 -6.21
C THR A 112 -12.00 9.69 -5.33
N LYS A 113 -12.13 9.41 -4.03
CA LYS A 113 -12.82 10.23 -3.03
C LYS A 113 -11.79 10.89 -2.10
N PRO A 114 -12.21 11.87 -1.26
CA PRO A 114 -11.35 12.40 -0.20
C PRO A 114 -10.82 11.27 0.68
N PHE A 115 -9.50 11.29 0.95
CA PHE A 115 -8.89 10.28 1.80
C PHE A 115 -9.28 10.50 3.26
N PRO A 116 -9.62 9.44 4.01
CA PRO A 116 -10.07 9.52 5.39
C PRO A 116 -8.91 9.77 6.38
N PHE A 117 -8.03 10.70 6.05
CA PHE A 117 -6.87 11.07 6.86
C PHE A 117 -6.77 12.59 6.98
N GLU A 118 -6.18 13.06 8.09
CA GLU A 118 -5.83 14.46 8.27
C GLU A 118 -4.68 14.87 7.34
N ASP A 119 -4.53 16.20 7.18
CA ASP A 119 -3.42 16.78 6.43
C ASP A 119 -2.08 16.35 7.05
N GLU A 120 -1.05 16.23 6.23
CA GLU A 120 0.32 16.00 6.68
C GLU A 120 0.48 14.81 7.66
N THR A 121 -0.22 13.71 7.40
CA THR A 121 -0.22 12.52 8.25
C THR A 121 0.96 11.59 7.97
N PHE A 122 1.31 11.39 6.69
CA PHE A 122 2.28 10.38 6.27
C PHE A 122 3.62 10.97 5.84
N ASP A 123 4.69 10.22 6.09
CA ASP A 123 6.04 10.56 5.62
C ASP A 123 6.31 10.03 4.21
N ILE A 124 5.65 8.92 3.85
CA ILE A 124 5.78 8.24 2.56
C ILE A 124 4.39 7.82 2.06
N ILE A 125 4.17 7.95 0.76
CA ILE A 125 3.05 7.30 0.07
C ILE A 125 3.63 6.35 -0.97
N PHE A 126 3.21 5.10 -0.91
CA PHE A 126 3.56 4.06 -1.86
C PHE A 126 2.32 3.68 -2.68
N ASN A 127 2.37 3.93 -3.98
CA ASN A 127 1.27 3.65 -4.90
C ASN A 127 1.79 2.91 -6.14
N PRO A 128 1.86 1.57 -6.11
CA PRO A 128 2.32 0.79 -7.25
C PRO A 128 1.20 0.57 -8.27
N VAL A 129 1.42 0.93 -9.53
CA VAL A 129 0.63 0.55 -10.74
C VAL A 129 -0.87 0.84 -10.72
N SER A 130 -1.51 1.07 -9.59
CA SER A 130 -2.97 1.14 -9.42
C SER A 130 -3.64 2.34 -10.09
N ASN A 131 -2.90 3.35 -10.50
CA ASN A 131 -3.41 4.56 -11.16
C ASN A 131 -4.15 4.29 -12.48
N VAL A 132 -3.86 3.17 -13.13
CA VAL A 132 -4.52 2.76 -14.38
C VAL A 132 -6.00 2.40 -14.20
N TYR A 133 -6.46 2.23 -12.96
CA TYR A 133 -7.83 1.84 -12.63
C TYR A 133 -8.77 3.01 -12.34
N ILE A 134 -8.28 4.26 -12.41
CA ILE A 134 -9.10 5.46 -12.16
C ILE A 134 -8.97 6.48 -13.28
N GLU A 135 -10.03 7.27 -13.49
CA GLU A 135 -10.07 8.33 -14.52
C GLU A 135 -9.50 9.66 -14.00
N ASP A 136 -9.81 10.01 -12.75
CA ASP A 136 -9.44 11.30 -12.14
C ASP A 136 -8.18 11.17 -11.30
N LEU A 137 -7.04 11.25 -11.98
CA LEU A 137 -5.73 11.23 -11.32
C LEU A 137 -5.44 12.54 -10.58
N GLU A 138 -5.99 13.67 -11.04
CA GLU A 138 -5.73 14.97 -10.42
C GLU A 138 -6.24 15.00 -8.98
N ASN A 139 -7.47 14.54 -8.75
CA ASN A 139 -8.04 14.48 -7.42
C ASN A 139 -7.25 13.53 -6.51
N MET A 140 -6.88 12.36 -7.01
CA MET A 140 -6.08 11.39 -6.25
C MET A 140 -4.73 11.96 -5.85
N TYR A 141 -4.00 12.61 -6.76
CA TYR A 141 -2.72 13.24 -6.45
C TYR A 141 -2.86 14.44 -5.51
N ARG A 142 -3.95 15.22 -5.61
CA ARG A 142 -4.23 16.31 -4.68
C ARG A 142 -4.42 15.80 -3.25
N GLU A 143 -5.19 14.74 -3.08
CA GLU A 143 -5.40 14.11 -1.79
C GLU A 143 -4.11 13.47 -1.27
N ALA A 144 -3.35 12.79 -2.12
CA ALA A 144 -2.04 12.24 -1.75
C ALA A 144 -1.09 13.36 -1.25
N ALA A 145 -1.02 14.47 -1.97
CA ALA A 145 -0.21 15.63 -1.56
C ALA A 145 -0.71 16.26 -0.25
N ARG A 146 -2.01 16.29 0.00
CA ARG A 146 -2.60 16.83 1.23
C ARG A 146 -2.20 16.01 2.46
N VAL A 147 -2.26 14.69 2.36
CA VAL A 147 -1.96 13.80 3.50
C VAL A 147 -0.47 13.51 3.67
N LEU A 148 0.35 13.88 2.69
CA LEU A 148 1.80 13.76 2.78
C LEU A 148 2.39 14.97 3.51
N LYS A 149 3.27 14.72 4.48
CA LYS A 149 3.99 15.78 5.19
C LYS A 149 4.89 16.55 4.23
N ARG A 150 4.92 17.86 4.41
CA ARG A 150 5.84 18.72 3.67
C ARG A 150 7.26 18.50 4.15
N VAL A 151 8.19 18.43 3.21
CA VAL A 151 9.62 18.48 3.52
C VAL A 151 10.00 19.96 3.69
N GLU A 152 10.44 20.33 4.86
CA GLU A 152 11.05 21.66 5.06
C GLU A 152 12.40 21.67 4.33
N CYS A 153 12.55 22.58 3.40
CA CYS A 153 13.80 22.81 2.68
C CYS A 153 14.76 23.66 3.52
#